data_a4ac0722d9d87b583c87a35e0c101810
#
_entry.id   a4ac0722d9d87b583c87a35e0c101810
#
_cell.length_a   1.000
_cell.length_b   1.000
_cell.length_c   1.000
_cell.angle_alpha   90.00
_cell.angle_beta   90.00
_cell.angle_gamma   90.00
#
_symmetry.space_group_name_H-M   'P 1'
#
loop_
_entity.id
_entity.type
_entity.pdbx_description
1 polymer ?
#
loop_
_entity_poly.entity_id
_entity_poly.type
_entity_poly.pdbx_seq_one_letter_code
_entity_poly.pdbx_strand_id
1 'polypeptide(L)'
;MAKNHLAAKDMEKAQEAIRSAMEIWPQNPKLVEFDRLVDAGGSLIQFRNDFDRLFAEKNYREVFRRRFEFGPSIDGDEDRTAKFRQIMENITAIETAVKGAEKMSNIGQNYAAWEELSEVHERFPDDPDLNQFMTKLAPKVADFTIALNNAKRHEERGNLGSALSWLYKAKHLHPLSEKADTG
;
A
#
# COMPACT_ATOMS: atom_id res chain seq x y z
N MET A 1 -10.69 9.71 40.98
CA MET A 1 -10.69 8.39 40.30
C MET A 1 -10.34 8.53 38.86
N ALA A 2 -11.06 9.24 37.99
CA ALA A 2 -10.79 9.38 36.54
C ALA A 2 -9.33 9.77 36.20
N LYS A 3 -8.73 10.70 36.97
CA LYS A 3 -7.33 11.12 36.79
C LYS A 3 -6.31 9.99 36.97
N ASN A 4 -6.59 9.06 37.90
CA ASN A 4 -5.73 7.90 38.16
C ASN A 4 -5.83 6.86 37.04
N HIS A 5 -7.02 6.69 36.45
CA HIS A 5 -7.22 5.81 35.30
C HIS A 5 -6.58 6.36 34.02
N LEU A 6 -6.63 7.68 33.80
CA LEU A 6 -5.89 8.36 32.72
C LEU A 6 -4.36 8.15 32.86
N ALA A 7 -3.82 8.31 34.07
CA ALA A 7 -2.41 8.05 34.34
C ALA A 7 -2.00 6.58 34.12
N ALA A 8 -2.95 5.64 34.35
CA ALA A 8 -2.77 4.21 34.09
C ALA A 8 -3.06 3.81 32.64
N LYS A 9 -3.41 4.76 31.75
CA LYS A 9 -3.83 4.52 30.34
C LYS A 9 -5.08 3.63 30.20
N ASP A 10 -5.92 3.55 31.25
CA ASP A 10 -7.18 2.80 31.26
C ASP A 10 -8.33 3.76 30.87
N MET A 11 -8.49 3.96 29.57
CA MET A 11 -9.44 4.94 29.03
C MET A 11 -10.90 4.56 29.27
N GLU A 12 -11.24 3.27 29.26
CA GLU A 12 -12.63 2.83 29.51
C GLU A 12 -13.07 3.17 30.93
N LYS A 13 -12.25 2.85 31.93
CA LYS A 13 -12.53 3.21 33.31
C LYS A 13 -12.48 4.72 33.55
N ALA A 14 -11.65 5.45 32.83
CA ALA A 14 -11.63 6.90 32.89
C ALA A 14 -12.94 7.49 32.36
N GLN A 15 -13.47 7.01 31.24
CA GLN A 15 -14.77 7.42 30.68
C GLN A 15 -15.92 7.09 31.62
N GLU A 16 -15.96 5.88 32.17
CA GLU A 16 -17.00 5.47 33.10
C GLU A 16 -17.02 6.37 34.37
N ALA A 17 -15.84 6.65 34.91
CA ALA A 17 -15.71 7.53 36.08
C ALA A 17 -16.12 8.98 35.76
N ILE A 18 -15.89 9.46 34.58
CA ILE A 18 -16.32 10.80 34.12
C ILE A 18 -17.83 10.84 33.94
N ARG A 19 -18.44 9.84 33.28
CA ARG A 19 -19.90 9.75 33.12
C ARG A 19 -20.60 9.74 34.47
N SER A 20 -20.15 8.90 35.41
CA SER A 20 -20.72 8.86 36.78
C SER A 20 -20.59 10.19 37.50
N ALA A 21 -19.49 10.92 37.31
CA ALA A 21 -19.32 12.24 37.91
C ALA A 21 -20.20 13.31 37.25
N MET A 22 -20.42 13.23 35.93
CA MET A 22 -21.32 14.13 35.18
C MET A 22 -22.79 13.93 35.52
N GLU A 23 -23.20 12.72 35.89
CA GLU A 23 -24.56 12.47 36.42
C GLU A 23 -24.82 13.24 37.71
N ILE A 24 -23.78 13.43 38.54
CA ILE A 24 -23.88 14.15 39.83
C ILE A 24 -23.76 15.68 39.60
N TRP A 25 -22.87 16.11 38.71
CA TRP A 25 -22.60 17.53 38.48
C TRP A 25 -22.35 17.82 36.96
N PRO A 26 -23.40 17.89 36.12
CA PRO A 26 -23.32 17.97 34.68
C PRO A 26 -22.59 19.21 34.13
N GLN A 27 -22.61 20.32 34.86
CA GLN A 27 -22.05 21.60 34.39
C GLN A 27 -20.66 21.91 34.96
N ASN A 28 -19.97 20.91 35.53
CA ASN A 28 -18.62 21.12 36.00
C ASN A 28 -17.63 21.32 34.86
N PRO A 29 -17.02 22.52 34.68
CA PRO A 29 -16.14 22.79 33.54
C PRO A 29 -14.92 21.88 33.50
N LYS A 30 -14.42 21.40 34.65
CA LYS A 30 -13.32 20.45 34.71
C LYS A 30 -13.71 19.06 34.22
N LEU A 31 -14.95 18.62 34.43
CA LEU A 31 -15.42 17.34 33.90
C LEU A 31 -15.58 17.40 32.40
N VAL A 32 -16.07 18.51 31.84
CA VAL A 32 -16.19 18.73 30.39
C VAL A 32 -14.81 18.74 29.71
N GLU A 33 -13.82 19.35 30.34
CA GLU A 33 -12.42 19.32 29.84
C GLU A 33 -11.82 17.92 29.89
N PHE A 34 -12.02 17.19 30.99
CA PHE A 34 -11.57 15.80 31.13
C PHE A 34 -12.23 14.86 30.13
N ASP A 35 -13.52 15.00 29.88
CA ASP A 35 -14.26 14.20 28.90
C ASP A 35 -13.67 14.38 27.51
N ARG A 36 -13.42 15.62 27.08
CA ARG A 36 -12.75 15.90 25.81
C ARG A 36 -11.34 15.27 25.70
N LEU A 37 -10.57 15.31 26.78
CA LEU A 37 -9.23 14.71 26.81
C LEU A 37 -9.28 13.17 26.73
N VAL A 38 -10.27 12.55 27.36
CA VAL A 38 -10.47 11.10 27.32
C VAL A 38 -10.97 10.66 25.94
N ASP A 39 -11.91 11.38 25.36
CA ASP A 39 -12.40 11.12 24.00
C ASP A 39 -11.29 11.26 22.95
N ALA A 40 -10.49 12.32 23.04
CA ALA A 40 -9.33 12.49 22.17
C ALA A 40 -8.30 11.36 22.36
N GLY A 41 -8.01 10.98 23.59
CA GLY A 41 -7.10 9.86 23.90
C GLY A 41 -7.65 8.50 23.46
N GLY A 42 -8.95 8.27 23.62
CA GLY A 42 -9.64 7.07 23.14
C GLY A 42 -9.58 6.95 21.62
N SER A 43 -9.81 8.04 20.92
CA SER A 43 -9.72 8.09 19.45
C SER A 43 -8.29 7.78 18.96
N LEU A 44 -7.26 8.31 19.62
CA LEU A 44 -5.86 8.02 19.27
C LEU A 44 -5.51 6.53 19.46
N ILE A 45 -5.98 5.92 20.54
CA ILE A 45 -5.77 4.48 20.79
C ILE A 45 -6.49 3.66 19.73
N GLN A 46 -7.71 4.01 19.38
CA GLN A 46 -8.49 3.32 18.36
C GLN A 46 -7.79 3.41 16.98
N PHE A 47 -7.31 4.60 16.58
CA PHE A 47 -6.56 4.75 15.33
C PHE A 47 -5.28 3.93 15.31
N ARG A 48 -4.53 3.88 16.43
CA ARG A 48 -3.34 3.03 16.54
C ARG A 48 -3.66 1.54 16.41
N ASN A 49 -4.71 1.08 17.07
CA ASN A 49 -5.15 -0.31 16.96
C ASN A 49 -5.64 -0.65 15.54
N ASP A 50 -6.37 0.25 14.90
CA ASP A 50 -6.80 0.12 13.50
C ASP A 50 -5.60 0.04 12.56
N PHE A 51 -4.60 0.91 12.75
CA PHE A 51 -3.36 0.87 11.97
C PHE A 51 -2.64 -0.47 12.11
N ASP A 52 -2.43 -0.94 13.34
CA ASP A 52 -1.75 -2.21 13.62
C ASP A 52 -2.50 -3.39 13.00
N ARG A 53 -3.82 -3.40 13.08
CA ARG A 53 -4.67 -4.41 12.45
C ARG A 53 -4.53 -4.40 10.94
N LEU A 54 -4.71 -3.23 10.29
CA LEU A 54 -4.59 -3.10 8.83
C LEU A 54 -3.18 -3.44 8.34
N PHE A 55 -2.16 -3.12 9.12
CA PHE A 55 -0.77 -3.50 8.80
C PHE A 55 -0.58 -5.02 8.87
N ALA A 56 -1.11 -5.68 9.90
CA ALA A 56 -1.05 -7.13 10.05
C ALA A 56 -1.82 -7.87 8.93
N GLU A 57 -2.96 -7.30 8.51
CA GLU A 57 -3.77 -7.79 7.39
C GLU A 57 -3.15 -7.47 6.02
N LYS A 58 -2.02 -6.75 5.96
CA LYS A 58 -1.39 -6.23 4.73
C LYS A 58 -2.32 -5.37 3.88
N ASN A 59 -3.33 -4.78 4.50
CA ASN A 59 -4.28 -3.88 3.83
C ASN A 59 -3.71 -2.46 3.69
N TYR A 60 -2.59 -2.35 3.00
CA TYR A 60 -1.83 -1.11 2.86
C TYR A 60 -2.59 -0.03 2.09
N ARG A 61 -3.48 -0.43 1.17
CA ARG A 61 -4.34 0.52 0.45
C ARG A 61 -5.31 1.25 1.37
N GLU A 62 -5.89 0.56 2.36
CA GLU A 62 -6.75 1.21 3.34
C GLU A 62 -5.96 2.13 4.27
N VAL A 63 -4.75 1.75 4.68
CA VAL A 63 -3.84 2.65 5.42
C VAL A 63 -3.55 3.91 4.62
N PHE A 64 -3.24 3.79 3.33
CA PHE A 64 -2.99 4.92 2.45
C PHE A 64 -4.22 5.82 2.27
N ARG A 65 -5.40 5.24 2.14
CA ARG A 65 -6.68 5.98 2.03
C ARG A 65 -6.92 6.83 3.28
N ARG A 66 -6.68 6.26 4.46
CA ARG A 66 -6.88 6.89 5.77
C ARG A 66 -5.62 7.60 6.31
N ARG A 67 -4.67 7.93 5.45
CA ARG A 67 -3.36 8.48 5.85
C ARG A 67 -3.42 9.76 6.68
N PHE A 68 -4.43 10.60 6.45
CA PHE A 68 -4.62 11.84 7.22
C PHE A 68 -5.16 11.60 8.63
N GLU A 69 -5.78 10.44 8.87
CA GLU A 69 -6.25 10.01 10.20
C GLU A 69 -5.08 9.36 10.98
N PHE A 70 -4.33 8.49 10.31
CA PHE A 70 -3.23 7.74 10.94
C PHE A 70 -2.01 8.61 11.21
N GLY A 71 -1.59 9.47 10.29
CA GLY A 71 -0.39 10.27 10.45
C GLY A 71 -0.30 10.95 11.82
N PRO A 72 -1.27 11.78 12.21
CA PRO A 72 -1.26 12.42 13.53
C PRO A 72 -1.36 11.45 14.72
N SER A 73 -2.02 10.30 14.55
CA SER A 73 -2.27 9.35 15.64
C SER A 73 -1.04 8.52 16.02
N ILE A 74 -0.12 8.32 15.08
CA ILE A 74 1.11 7.55 15.27
C ILE A 74 2.34 8.43 15.55
N ASP A 75 2.16 9.75 15.52
CA ASP A 75 3.25 10.69 15.81
C ASP A 75 3.86 10.42 17.19
N GLY A 76 5.21 10.47 17.25
CA GLY A 76 5.97 10.10 18.44
C GLY A 76 6.16 8.59 18.69
N ASP A 77 5.66 7.72 17.81
CA ASP A 77 5.93 6.28 17.81
C ASP A 77 6.81 5.93 16.62
N GLU A 78 8.09 5.72 16.86
CA GLU A 78 9.11 5.51 15.80
C GLU A 78 8.82 4.28 14.94
N ASP A 79 8.39 3.16 15.54
CA ASP A 79 8.11 1.92 14.81
C ASP A 79 6.91 2.09 13.87
N ARG A 80 5.78 2.63 14.38
CA ARG A 80 4.60 2.87 13.55
C ARG A 80 4.86 3.92 12.48
N THR A 81 5.61 4.97 12.81
CA THR A 81 5.99 6.02 11.86
C THR A 81 6.85 5.47 10.72
N ALA A 82 7.80 4.57 11.02
CA ALA A 82 8.62 3.91 10.00
C ALA A 82 7.77 3.03 9.07
N LYS A 83 6.89 2.19 9.63
CA LYS A 83 5.95 1.36 8.88
C LYS A 83 5.02 2.19 8.00
N PHE A 84 4.47 3.26 8.55
CA PHE A 84 3.59 4.17 7.81
C PHE A 84 4.31 4.83 6.64
N ARG A 85 5.52 5.35 6.86
CA ARG A 85 6.35 5.92 5.79
C ARG A 85 6.61 4.91 4.68
N GLN A 86 6.99 3.69 5.02
CA GLN A 86 7.22 2.63 4.06
C GLN A 86 5.97 2.33 3.21
N ILE A 87 4.78 2.30 3.82
CA ILE A 87 3.52 2.14 3.09
C ILE A 87 3.29 3.31 2.14
N MET A 88 3.48 4.55 2.60
CA MET A 88 3.30 5.75 1.77
C MET A 88 4.22 5.75 0.56
N GLU A 89 5.50 5.43 0.75
CA GLU A 89 6.49 5.34 -0.32
C GLU A 89 6.12 4.25 -1.33
N ASN A 90 5.78 3.05 -0.86
CA ASN A 90 5.42 1.93 -1.71
C ASN A 90 4.17 2.22 -2.55
N ILE A 91 3.09 2.69 -1.92
CA ILE A 91 1.84 3.00 -2.65
C ILE A 91 2.05 4.15 -3.62
N THR A 92 2.82 5.19 -3.24
CA THR A 92 3.14 6.29 -4.15
C THR A 92 3.94 5.81 -5.37
N ALA A 93 4.89 4.91 -5.18
CA ALA A 93 5.65 4.32 -6.29
C ALA A 93 4.73 3.54 -7.24
N ILE A 94 3.83 2.69 -6.69
CA ILE A 94 2.86 1.94 -7.49
C ILE A 94 1.93 2.89 -8.26
N GLU A 95 1.35 3.90 -7.60
CA GLU A 95 0.45 4.85 -8.27
C GLU A 95 1.16 5.64 -9.37
N THR A 96 2.42 5.99 -9.17
CA THR A 96 3.22 6.70 -10.17
C THR A 96 3.45 5.82 -11.39
N ALA A 97 3.83 4.56 -11.19
CA ALA A 97 4.04 3.61 -12.27
C ALA A 97 2.74 3.31 -13.03
N VAL A 98 1.63 3.08 -12.32
CA VAL A 98 0.32 2.84 -12.95
C VAL A 98 -0.11 4.05 -13.79
N LYS A 99 0.03 5.27 -13.29
CA LYS A 99 -0.27 6.51 -14.03
C LYS A 99 0.65 6.69 -15.26
N GLY A 100 1.94 6.34 -15.12
CA GLY A 100 2.91 6.34 -16.23
C GLY A 100 2.49 5.37 -17.32
N ALA A 101 2.23 4.13 -16.96
CA ALA A 101 1.81 3.07 -17.86
C ALA A 101 0.45 3.35 -18.52
N GLU A 102 -0.49 3.99 -17.81
CA GLU A 102 -1.76 4.42 -18.38
C GLU A 102 -1.55 5.44 -19.50
N LYS A 103 -0.69 6.43 -19.30
CA LYS A 103 -0.34 7.40 -20.34
C LYS A 103 0.29 6.73 -21.55
N MET A 104 1.24 5.80 -21.34
CA MET A 104 1.87 5.04 -22.43
C MET A 104 0.84 4.20 -23.19
N SER A 105 -0.04 3.49 -22.48
CA SER A 105 -1.09 2.68 -23.11
C SER A 105 -2.06 3.53 -23.94
N ASN A 106 -2.40 4.73 -23.48
CA ASN A 106 -3.30 5.66 -24.18
C ASN A 106 -2.71 6.15 -25.53
N ILE A 107 -1.38 6.19 -25.65
CA ILE A 107 -0.71 6.53 -26.92
C ILE A 107 -0.26 5.28 -27.71
N GLY A 108 -0.74 4.10 -27.32
CA GLY A 108 -0.48 2.85 -28.02
C GLY A 108 0.82 2.14 -27.63
N GLN A 109 1.63 2.66 -26.73
CA GLN A 109 2.89 2.07 -26.25
C GLN A 109 2.63 0.99 -25.18
N ASN A 110 1.84 -0.03 -25.53
CA ASN A 110 1.39 -1.03 -24.56
C ASN A 110 2.54 -1.92 -24.07
N TYR A 111 3.52 -2.24 -24.90
CA TYR A 111 4.66 -3.08 -24.52
C TYR A 111 5.56 -2.38 -23.49
N ALA A 112 5.88 -1.10 -23.72
CA ALA A 112 6.64 -0.29 -22.77
C ALA A 112 5.88 -0.14 -21.44
N ALA A 113 4.58 0.14 -21.49
CA ALA A 113 3.73 0.22 -20.31
C ALA A 113 3.73 -1.08 -19.50
N TRP A 114 3.66 -2.23 -20.17
CA TRP A 114 3.69 -3.53 -19.52
C TRP A 114 5.08 -3.82 -18.89
N GLU A 115 6.15 -3.50 -19.57
CA GLU A 115 7.52 -3.72 -19.10
C GLU A 115 7.81 -2.91 -17.83
N GLU A 116 7.48 -1.61 -17.82
CA GLU A 116 7.59 -0.76 -16.63
C GLU A 116 6.78 -1.31 -15.45
N LEU A 117 5.52 -1.71 -15.68
CA LEU A 117 4.69 -2.27 -14.62
C LEU A 117 5.16 -3.62 -14.13
N SER A 118 5.76 -4.45 -14.99
CA SER A 118 6.23 -5.77 -14.59
C SER A 118 7.36 -5.69 -13.55
N GLU A 119 8.21 -4.68 -13.59
CA GLU A 119 9.23 -4.44 -12.57
C GLU A 119 8.63 -4.05 -11.23
N VAL A 120 7.62 -3.20 -11.27
CA VAL A 120 6.88 -2.80 -10.05
C VAL A 120 6.09 -3.98 -9.50
N HIS A 121 5.50 -4.81 -10.36
CA HIS A 121 4.78 -6.01 -9.97
C HIS A 121 5.66 -7.08 -9.32
N GLU A 122 6.91 -7.24 -9.75
CA GLU A 122 7.88 -8.12 -9.09
C GLU A 122 8.13 -7.72 -7.62
N ARG A 123 8.06 -6.42 -7.31
CA ARG A 123 8.22 -5.89 -5.95
C ARG A 123 6.91 -5.90 -5.13
N PHE A 124 5.77 -5.76 -5.79
CA PHE A 124 4.45 -5.62 -5.17
C PHE A 124 3.39 -6.52 -5.82
N PRO A 125 3.58 -7.86 -5.81
CA PRO A 125 2.72 -8.79 -6.55
C PRO A 125 1.28 -8.84 -6.05
N ASP A 126 1.05 -8.46 -4.79
CA ASP A 126 -0.27 -8.54 -4.15
C ASP A 126 -1.08 -7.23 -4.24
N ASP A 127 -0.54 -6.17 -4.90
CA ASP A 127 -1.27 -4.91 -4.99
C ASP A 127 -2.46 -5.02 -5.98
N PRO A 128 -3.70 -4.74 -5.52
CA PRO A 128 -4.89 -4.97 -6.32
C PRO A 128 -5.03 -4.03 -7.53
N ASP A 129 -4.61 -2.76 -7.40
CA ASP A 129 -4.75 -1.78 -8.48
C ASP A 129 -3.74 -2.05 -9.59
N LEU A 130 -2.51 -2.42 -9.20
CA LEU A 130 -1.47 -2.86 -10.12
C LEU A 130 -1.92 -4.10 -10.89
N ASN A 131 -2.42 -5.13 -10.19
CA ASN A 131 -2.93 -6.35 -10.78
C ASN A 131 -4.11 -6.11 -11.73
N GLN A 132 -5.03 -5.21 -11.35
CA GLN A 132 -6.15 -4.84 -12.22
C GLN A 132 -5.67 -4.19 -13.51
N PHE A 133 -4.69 -3.29 -13.44
CA PHE A 133 -4.15 -2.62 -14.63
C PHE A 133 -3.37 -3.60 -15.50
N MET A 134 -2.52 -4.45 -14.93
CA MET A 134 -1.81 -5.52 -15.65
C MET A 134 -2.79 -6.44 -16.39
N THR A 135 -3.90 -6.82 -15.74
CA THR A 135 -4.93 -7.64 -16.37
C THR A 135 -5.59 -6.96 -17.57
N LYS A 136 -5.85 -5.65 -17.50
CA LYS A 136 -6.39 -4.87 -18.64
C LYS A 136 -5.39 -4.74 -19.77
N LEU A 137 -4.10 -4.72 -19.47
CA LEU A 137 -3.04 -4.57 -20.46
C LEU A 137 -2.66 -5.90 -21.13
N ALA A 138 -2.81 -7.02 -20.40
CA ALA A 138 -2.41 -8.36 -20.85
C ALA A 138 -2.84 -8.73 -22.27
N PRO A 139 -4.10 -8.54 -22.71
CA PRO A 139 -4.50 -8.89 -24.07
C PRO A 139 -3.83 -8.04 -25.15
N LYS A 140 -3.37 -6.83 -24.80
CA LYS A 140 -2.70 -5.92 -25.75
C LYS A 140 -1.21 -6.25 -25.94
N VAL A 141 -0.65 -7.07 -25.07
CA VAL A 141 0.80 -7.41 -25.04
C VAL A 141 1.04 -8.92 -25.10
N ALA A 142 0.00 -9.70 -25.40
CA ALA A 142 0.03 -11.16 -25.33
C ALA A 142 1.18 -11.77 -26.16
N ASP A 143 1.40 -11.29 -27.38
CA ASP A 143 2.46 -11.82 -28.27
C ASP A 143 3.86 -11.58 -27.68
N PHE A 144 4.07 -10.42 -27.07
CA PHE A 144 5.33 -10.05 -26.44
C PHE A 144 5.60 -10.89 -25.18
N THR A 145 4.62 -11.00 -24.31
CA THR A 145 4.74 -11.79 -23.07
C THR A 145 4.92 -13.28 -23.36
N ILE A 146 4.25 -13.82 -24.39
CA ILE A 146 4.46 -15.20 -24.86
C ILE A 146 5.90 -15.39 -25.34
N ALA A 147 6.44 -14.43 -26.07
CA ALA A 147 7.82 -14.51 -26.56
C ALA A 147 8.82 -14.53 -25.39
N LEU A 148 8.70 -13.63 -24.41
CA LEU A 148 9.55 -13.59 -23.23
C LEU A 148 9.44 -14.87 -22.39
N ASN A 149 8.22 -15.36 -22.14
CA ASN A 149 7.99 -16.57 -21.36
C ASN A 149 8.58 -17.83 -22.04
N ASN A 150 8.51 -17.91 -23.38
CA ASN A 150 9.13 -18.98 -24.11
C ASN A 150 10.67 -18.88 -24.07
N ALA A 151 11.21 -17.69 -24.19
CA ALA A 151 12.67 -17.47 -24.03
C ALA A 151 13.15 -18.01 -22.69
N LYS A 152 12.55 -17.56 -21.60
CA LYS A 152 12.88 -18.00 -20.24
C LYS A 152 12.76 -19.51 -20.07
N ARG A 153 11.68 -20.14 -20.57
CA ARG A 153 11.50 -21.59 -20.51
C ARG A 153 12.57 -22.37 -21.26
N HIS A 154 13.04 -21.87 -22.38
CA HIS A 154 14.11 -22.51 -23.14
C HIS A 154 15.47 -22.30 -22.49
N GLU A 155 15.71 -21.15 -21.91
CA GLU A 155 16.91 -20.85 -21.13
C GLU A 155 17.03 -21.80 -19.92
N GLU A 156 15.97 -21.93 -19.10
CA GLU A 156 15.89 -22.85 -17.95
C GLU A 156 16.18 -24.31 -18.33
N ARG A 157 15.94 -24.69 -19.60
CA ARG A 157 16.24 -26.03 -20.15
C ARG A 157 17.60 -26.15 -20.80
N GLY A 158 18.40 -25.11 -20.79
CA GLY A 158 19.70 -25.06 -21.47
C GLY A 158 19.61 -24.96 -23.00
N ASN A 159 18.44 -24.74 -23.58
CA ASN A 159 18.23 -24.61 -25.03
C ASN A 159 18.49 -23.19 -25.50
N LEU A 160 19.71 -22.72 -25.38
CA LEU A 160 20.10 -21.31 -25.61
C LEU A 160 19.75 -20.80 -27.00
N GLY A 161 19.89 -21.62 -28.07
CA GLY A 161 19.54 -21.22 -29.43
C GLY A 161 18.04 -20.92 -29.59
N SER A 162 17.18 -21.73 -28.95
CA SER A 162 15.74 -21.47 -28.94
C SER A 162 15.38 -20.27 -28.06
N ALA A 163 16.01 -20.10 -26.94
CA ALA A 163 15.85 -18.95 -26.07
C ALA A 163 16.15 -17.65 -26.82
N LEU A 164 17.31 -17.58 -27.48
CA LEU A 164 17.72 -16.43 -28.27
C LEU A 164 16.74 -16.13 -29.42
N SER A 165 16.21 -17.15 -30.08
CA SER A 165 15.21 -16.96 -31.15
C SER A 165 13.94 -16.31 -30.62
N TRP A 166 13.50 -16.67 -29.43
CA TRP A 166 12.33 -16.07 -28.79
C TRP A 166 12.61 -14.65 -28.28
N LEU A 167 13.82 -14.37 -27.75
CA LEU A 167 14.23 -13.01 -27.40
C LEU A 167 14.28 -12.10 -28.63
N TYR A 168 14.78 -12.62 -29.75
CA TYR A 168 14.79 -11.87 -31.01
C TYR A 168 13.37 -11.54 -31.50
N LYS A 169 12.43 -12.47 -31.32
CA LYS A 169 11.01 -12.21 -31.60
C LYS A 169 10.42 -11.13 -30.68
N ALA A 170 10.71 -11.20 -29.38
CA ALA A 170 10.29 -10.16 -28.42
C ALA A 170 10.87 -8.80 -28.79
N LYS A 171 12.15 -8.74 -29.14
CA LYS A 171 12.84 -7.53 -29.60
C LYS A 171 12.25 -6.95 -30.89
N HIS A 172 11.78 -7.81 -31.80
CA HIS A 172 11.09 -7.36 -33.03
C HIS A 172 9.73 -6.71 -32.70
N LEU A 173 9.01 -7.22 -31.71
CA LEU A 173 7.74 -6.64 -31.26
C LEU A 173 7.94 -5.33 -30.47
N HIS A 174 8.99 -5.27 -29.65
CA HIS A 174 9.34 -4.09 -28.87
C HIS A 174 10.86 -3.82 -28.94
N PRO A 175 11.32 -3.02 -29.93
CA PRO A 175 12.75 -2.79 -30.18
C PRO A 175 13.53 -2.16 -29.00
N LEU A 176 12.84 -1.44 -28.11
CA LEU A 176 13.43 -0.78 -26.95
C LEU A 176 13.29 -1.61 -25.66
N SER A 177 12.89 -2.87 -25.75
CA SER A 177 12.71 -3.72 -24.58
C SER A 177 14.02 -4.00 -23.87
N GLU A 178 14.12 -3.65 -22.60
CA GLU A 178 15.24 -3.99 -21.75
C GLU A 178 15.21 -5.48 -21.36
N LYS A 179 14.01 -6.05 -21.13
CA LYS A 179 13.86 -7.47 -20.81
C LYS A 179 14.26 -8.40 -21.96
N ALA A 180 14.14 -7.95 -23.21
CA ALA A 180 14.62 -8.71 -24.36
C ALA A 180 16.14 -8.54 -24.64
N ASP A 181 16.78 -7.53 -24.04
CA ASP A 181 18.22 -7.30 -24.14
C ASP A 181 19.03 -8.02 -23.05
N THR A 182 18.42 -8.25 -21.87
CA THR A 182 19.10 -8.81 -20.69
C THR A 182 18.98 -10.33 -20.56
N GLY A 183 18.12 -10.96 -21.32
CA GLY A 183 17.99 -12.43 -21.42
C GLY A 183 18.76 -12.93 -22.61
#